data_7ab8fa778aa996fee30809de25ebf8a1
#
_entry.id   7ab8fa778aa996fee30809de25ebf8a1
#
_cell.length_a   1.000
_cell.length_b   1.000
_cell.length_c   1.000
_cell.angle_alpha   90.00
_cell.angle_beta   90.00
_cell.angle_gamma   90.00
#
_symmetry.space_group_name_H-M   'P 1'
#
loop_
_entity.id
_entity.type
_entity.pdbx_description
1 polymer ?
#
loop_
_entity_poly.entity_id
_entity_poly.type
_entity_poly.pdbx_seq_one_letter_code
_entity_poly.pdbx_strand_id
1 'polypeptide(L)'
;MIEEVGMDAGQLVLSPTRTYAPIIRELLRELRPQIHGMVHCTGGAQTKVLHFVNDNCKVIKDNLFPVPPLFRIIQDCSGTDWREMYQVFNMGHRMEIFVRPEIADQVIAVSKGFNVEAQVMGHIEEGKRSLTIKSEFGAFSY
;
A
#
# COMPACT_ATOMS: atom_id res chain seq x y z
N MET A 1 -12.72 24.10 3.94
CA MET A 1 -11.36 23.87 3.37
C MET A 1 -10.57 23.07 4.37
N ILE A 2 -9.85 22.06 3.93
CA ILE A 2 -8.98 21.25 4.78
C ILE A 2 -7.61 21.93 4.75
N GLU A 3 -7.21 22.52 5.88
CA GLU A 3 -6.04 23.41 5.96
C GLU A 3 -4.73 22.72 5.50
N GLU A 4 -4.54 21.44 5.82
CA GLU A 4 -3.33 20.68 5.47
C GLU A 4 -3.07 20.56 3.96
N VAL A 5 -4.12 20.60 3.12
CA VAL A 5 -4.01 20.38 1.67
C VAL A 5 -4.57 21.52 0.83
N GLY A 6 -5.16 22.55 1.45
CA GLY A 6 -5.76 23.69 0.77
C GLY A 6 -6.94 23.35 -0.14
N MET A 7 -7.58 22.19 0.07
CA MET A 7 -8.69 21.66 -0.72
C MET A 7 -9.92 21.45 0.16
N ASP A 8 -11.11 21.45 -0.44
CA ASP A 8 -12.31 20.96 0.24
C ASP A 8 -12.43 19.42 0.16
N ALA A 9 -13.32 18.85 0.98
CA ALA A 9 -13.51 17.40 1.03
C ALA A 9 -13.96 16.82 -0.32
N GLY A 10 -14.78 17.55 -1.08
CA GLY A 10 -15.23 17.12 -2.40
C GLY A 10 -14.08 17.03 -3.40
N GLN A 11 -13.20 18.03 -3.41
CA GLN A 11 -12.00 18.01 -4.25
C GLN A 11 -11.05 16.84 -3.89
N LEU A 12 -10.88 16.54 -2.60
CA LEU A 12 -10.09 15.39 -2.16
C LEU A 12 -10.68 14.06 -2.62
N VAL A 13 -11.98 13.87 -2.46
CA VAL A 13 -12.68 12.64 -2.86
C VAL A 13 -12.66 12.47 -4.38
N LEU A 14 -12.79 13.55 -5.14
CA LEU A 14 -12.76 13.55 -6.61
C LEU A 14 -11.34 13.54 -7.19
N SER A 15 -10.30 13.55 -6.37
CA SER A 15 -8.92 13.42 -6.81
C SER A 15 -8.76 12.17 -7.68
N PRO A 16 -8.22 12.28 -8.92
CA PRO A 16 -8.17 11.16 -9.84
C PRO A 16 -7.26 10.05 -9.34
N THR A 17 -7.70 8.81 -9.55
CA THR A 17 -6.85 7.64 -9.28
C THR A 17 -5.64 7.66 -10.22
N ARG A 18 -4.44 7.61 -9.63
CA ARG A 18 -3.20 7.54 -10.40
C ARG A 18 -3.10 6.21 -11.12
N THR A 19 -2.81 6.25 -12.41
CA THR A 19 -2.48 5.04 -13.17
C THR A 19 -1.01 4.66 -12.99
N TYR A 20 -0.74 3.38 -12.74
CA TYR A 20 0.61 2.84 -12.60
C TYR A 20 1.12 2.14 -13.88
N ALA A 21 0.33 2.14 -14.95
CA ALA A 21 0.67 1.42 -16.18
C ALA A 21 2.06 1.74 -16.75
N PRO A 22 2.53 3.00 -16.81
CA PRO A 22 3.88 3.31 -17.29
C PRO A 22 4.98 2.71 -16.39
N ILE A 23 4.81 2.79 -15.06
CA ILE A 23 5.76 2.23 -14.08
C ILE A 23 5.80 0.70 -14.20
N ILE A 24 4.62 0.06 -14.24
CA ILE A 24 4.50 -1.40 -14.35
C ILE A 24 5.14 -1.88 -15.66
N ARG A 25 4.91 -1.19 -16.78
CA ARG A 25 5.52 -1.51 -18.08
C ARG A 25 7.05 -1.51 -17.98
N GLU A 26 7.62 -0.49 -17.34
CA GLU A 26 9.06 -0.37 -17.17
C GLU A 26 9.62 -1.47 -16.27
N LEU A 27 8.99 -1.71 -15.13
CA LEU A 27 9.35 -2.79 -14.21
C LEU A 27 9.30 -4.16 -14.88
N LEU A 28 8.28 -4.43 -15.67
CA LEU A 28 8.14 -5.70 -16.38
C LEU A 28 9.15 -5.84 -17.53
N ARG A 29 9.56 -4.73 -18.15
CA ARG A 29 10.59 -4.73 -19.18
C ARG A 29 11.96 -5.09 -18.61
N GLU A 30 12.29 -4.52 -17.43
CA GLU A 30 13.64 -4.62 -16.88
C GLU A 30 13.80 -5.69 -15.81
N LEU A 31 12.76 -5.90 -14.98
CA LEU A 31 12.86 -6.68 -13.75
C LEU A 31 11.88 -7.87 -13.68
N ARG A 32 11.18 -8.22 -14.78
CA ARG A 32 10.15 -9.26 -14.75
C ARG A 32 10.59 -10.57 -14.07
N PRO A 33 11.79 -11.12 -14.32
CA PRO A 33 12.22 -12.38 -13.68
C PRO A 33 12.41 -12.26 -12.16
N GLN A 34 12.59 -11.05 -11.64
CA GLN A 34 12.81 -10.77 -10.22
C GLN A 34 11.52 -10.41 -9.46
N ILE A 35 10.41 -10.20 -10.17
CA ILE A 35 9.13 -9.83 -9.57
C ILE A 35 8.34 -11.11 -9.28
N HIS A 36 8.09 -11.37 -8.00
CA HIS A 36 7.33 -12.53 -7.53
C HIS A 36 5.81 -12.29 -7.52
N GLY A 37 5.39 -11.05 -7.43
CA GLY A 37 3.97 -10.69 -7.47
C GLY A 37 3.74 -9.19 -7.44
N MET A 38 2.54 -8.79 -7.86
CA MET A 38 2.05 -7.42 -7.78
C MET A 38 0.60 -7.44 -7.29
N VAL A 39 0.27 -6.58 -6.35
CA VAL A 39 -1.09 -6.44 -5.81
C VAL A 39 -1.53 -4.99 -5.91
N HIS A 40 -2.60 -4.75 -6.65
CA HIS A 40 -3.26 -3.44 -6.67
C HIS A 40 -4.26 -3.40 -5.52
N CYS A 41 -4.01 -2.54 -4.53
CA CYS A 41 -4.78 -2.46 -3.28
C CYS A 41 -6.11 -1.71 -3.47
N THR A 42 -6.97 -2.26 -4.33
CA THR A 42 -8.35 -1.85 -4.56
C THR A 42 -9.28 -2.97 -4.12
N GLY A 43 -10.37 -2.68 -3.43
CA GLY A 43 -11.27 -3.68 -2.85
C GLY A 43 -10.52 -4.69 -1.94
N GLY A 44 -10.77 -4.65 -0.67
CA GLY A 44 -10.00 -5.40 0.34
C GLY A 44 -8.67 -4.73 0.74
N ALA A 45 -8.35 -3.60 0.13
CA ALA A 45 -7.29 -2.68 0.55
C ALA A 45 -5.98 -3.36 0.96
N GLN A 46 -5.53 -3.14 2.22
CA GLN A 46 -4.29 -3.71 2.74
C GLN A 46 -4.37 -5.22 2.97
N THR A 47 -5.58 -5.78 3.18
CA THR A 47 -5.78 -7.22 3.42
C THR A 47 -5.85 -8.02 2.12
N LYS A 48 -5.96 -7.35 0.97
CA LYS A 48 -6.05 -8.01 -0.35
C LYS A 48 -4.90 -8.97 -0.64
N VAL A 49 -3.72 -8.68 -0.13
CA VAL A 49 -2.55 -9.54 -0.26
C VAL A 49 -2.79 -10.98 0.18
N LEU A 50 -3.64 -11.20 1.20
CA LEU A 50 -3.97 -12.54 1.71
C LEU A 50 -4.64 -13.46 0.68
N HIS A 51 -5.23 -12.90 -0.38
CA HIS A 51 -5.79 -13.69 -1.48
C HIS A 51 -4.74 -14.24 -2.46
N PHE A 52 -3.50 -13.74 -2.40
CA PHE A 52 -2.45 -14.02 -3.38
C PHE A 52 -1.20 -14.69 -2.78
N VAL A 53 -1.06 -14.66 -1.46
CA VAL A 53 0.05 -15.35 -0.78
C VAL A 53 -0.32 -16.80 -0.43
N ASN A 54 0.69 -17.67 -0.38
CA ASN A 54 0.52 -19.07 -0.02
C ASN A 54 0.18 -19.26 1.47
N ASP A 55 -0.30 -20.44 1.84
CA ASP A 55 -0.72 -20.77 3.21
C ASP A 55 0.43 -20.77 4.24
N ASN A 56 1.67 -20.81 3.77
CA ASN A 56 2.89 -20.76 4.57
C ASN A 56 3.58 -19.38 4.57
N CYS A 57 2.89 -18.33 4.15
CA CYS A 57 3.42 -16.97 4.08
C CYS A 57 2.76 -16.06 5.11
N LYS A 58 3.58 -15.48 5.99
CA LYS A 58 3.18 -14.43 6.92
C LYS A 58 3.66 -13.09 6.39
N VAL A 59 2.73 -12.17 6.11
CA VAL A 59 3.02 -10.82 5.61
C VAL A 59 3.12 -9.86 6.78
N ILE A 60 4.20 -9.07 6.82
CA ILE A 60 4.40 -8.02 7.82
C ILE A 60 4.56 -6.70 7.10
N LYS A 61 3.72 -5.72 7.44
CA LYS A 61 3.76 -4.35 6.96
C LYS A 61 4.04 -3.44 8.15
N ASP A 62 5.26 -2.95 8.28
CA ASP A 62 5.74 -2.24 9.47
C ASP A 62 6.47 -0.91 9.15
N ASN A 63 6.53 -0.54 7.89
CA ASN A 63 7.07 0.73 7.43
C ASN A 63 6.11 1.37 6.42
N LEU A 64 4.99 1.88 6.92
CA LEU A 64 3.94 2.45 6.09
C LEU A 64 4.20 3.93 5.79
N PHE A 65 3.66 4.42 4.67
CA PHE A 65 3.54 5.86 4.43
C PHE A 65 2.62 6.50 5.49
N PRO A 66 2.80 7.79 5.80
CA PRO A 66 1.83 8.54 6.58
C PRO A 66 0.44 8.43 5.97
N VAL A 67 -0.57 8.29 6.84
CA VAL A 67 -1.96 8.19 6.37
C VAL A 67 -2.39 9.48 5.70
N PRO A 68 -2.87 9.44 4.43
CA PRO A 68 -3.35 10.62 3.73
C PRO A 68 -4.49 11.32 4.48
N PRO A 69 -4.57 12.66 4.43
CA PRO A 69 -5.57 13.46 5.17
C PRO A 69 -7.02 13.01 4.92
N LEU A 70 -7.35 12.60 3.71
CA LEU A 70 -8.69 12.10 3.38
C LEU A 70 -9.13 10.93 4.29
N PHE A 71 -8.23 9.97 4.55
CA PHE A 71 -8.59 8.79 5.36
C PHE A 71 -8.69 9.14 6.86
N ARG A 72 -7.93 10.12 7.34
CA ARG A 72 -8.08 10.65 8.71
C ARG A 72 -9.45 11.32 8.87
N ILE A 73 -9.86 12.14 7.90
CA ILE A 73 -11.18 12.79 7.92
C ILE A 73 -12.31 11.77 7.90
N ILE A 74 -12.19 10.73 7.05
CA ILE A 74 -13.19 9.64 7.01
C ILE A 74 -13.29 8.95 8.36
N GLN A 75 -12.16 8.63 8.98
CA GLN A 75 -12.11 8.00 10.28
C GLN A 75 -12.73 8.90 11.36
N ASP A 76 -12.34 10.17 11.43
CA ASP A 76 -12.86 11.16 12.40
C ASP A 76 -14.38 11.35 12.28
N CYS A 77 -14.90 11.40 11.05
CA CYS A 77 -16.33 11.58 10.80
C CYS A 77 -17.16 10.31 11.05
N SER A 78 -16.59 9.13 10.77
CA SER A 78 -17.32 7.86 10.89
C SER A 78 -17.16 7.19 12.25
N GLY A 79 -16.08 7.49 12.98
CA GLY A 79 -15.68 6.76 14.18
C GLY A 79 -15.25 5.32 13.91
N THR A 80 -14.95 4.97 12.65
CA THR A 80 -14.56 3.62 12.26
C THR A 80 -13.23 3.22 12.93
N ASP A 81 -13.16 2.01 13.45
CA ASP A 81 -11.94 1.45 14.03
C ASP A 81 -10.79 1.43 13.01
N TRP A 82 -9.57 1.77 13.43
CA TRP A 82 -8.38 1.78 12.57
C TRP A 82 -8.08 0.42 11.94
N ARG A 83 -8.36 -0.67 12.63
CA ARG A 83 -8.24 -2.01 12.06
C ARG A 83 -9.13 -2.17 10.83
N GLU A 84 -10.39 -1.72 10.91
CA GLU A 84 -11.35 -1.75 9.79
C GLU A 84 -10.93 -0.75 8.70
N MET A 85 -10.43 0.43 9.06
CA MET A 85 -9.90 1.41 8.09
C MET A 85 -8.83 0.78 7.18
N TYR A 86 -7.87 0.03 7.73
CA TYR A 86 -6.85 -0.67 6.94
C TYR A 86 -7.40 -1.86 6.13
N GLN A 87 -8.54 -2.41 6.52
CA GLN A 87 -9.21 -3.48 5.78
C GLN A 87 -10.02 -2.95 4.59
N VAL A 88 -10.55 -1.73 4.70
CA VAL A 88 -11.44 -1.11 3.70
C VAL A 88 -10.67 -0.19 2.76
N PHE A 89 -9.74 0.62 3.30
CA PHE A 89 -9.02 1.65 2.56
C PHE A 89 -7.54 1.31 2.37
N ASN A 90 -6.98 1.72 1.23
CA ASN A 90 -5.55 1.47 0.93
C ASN A 90 -4.57 2.28 1.79
N MET A 91 -5.05 3.28 2.52
CA MET A 91 -4.30 4.12 3.45
C MET A 91 -3.02 4.73 2.84
N GLY A 92 -3.07 5.05 1.53
CA GLY A 92 -1.95 5.61 0.77
C GLY A 92 -1.13 4.58 -0.02
N HIS A 93 -1.24 3.29 0.28
CA HIS A 93 -0.53 2.22 -0.41
C HIS A 93 -1.42 1.59 -1.49
N ARG A 94 -1.26 2.02 -2.72
CA ARG A 94 -2.15 1.62 -3.82
C ARG A 94 -1.64 0.43 -4.62
N MET A 95 -0.31 0.24 -4.64
CA MET A 95 0.34 -0.83 -5.41
C MET A 95 1.45 -1.45 -4.57
N GLU A 96 1.44 -2.76 -4.43
CA GLU A 96 2.47 -3.54 -3.75
C GLU A 96 3.20 -4.41 -4.78
N ILE A 97 4.53 -4.47 -4.67
CA ILE A 97 5.38 -5.25 -5.55
C ILE A 97 6.29 -6.12 -4.69
N PHE A 98 6.26 -7.42 -4.93
CA PHE A 98 6.99 -8.41 -4.16
C PHE A 98 8.25 -8.81 -4.91
N VAL A 99 9.39 -8.51 -4.33
CA VAL A 99 10.73 -8.77 -4.86
C VAL A 99 11.66 -9.24 -3.76
N ARG A 100 12.83 -9.77 -4.14
CA ARG A 100 13.90 -10.01 -3.18
C ARG A 100 14.49 -8.70 -2.68
N PRO A 101 15.07 -8.67 -1.45
CA PRO A 101 15.61 -7.44 -0.85
C PRO A 101 16.61 -6.71 -1.75
N GLU A 102 17.49 -7.44 -2.44
CA GLU A 102 18.51 -6.87 -3.33
C GLU A 102 17.97 -6.15 -4.57
N ILE A 103 16.69 -6.35 -4.89
CA ILE A 103 16.00 -5.73 -6.04
C ILE A 103 15.17 -4.50 -5.62
N ALA A 104 14.88 -4.36 -4.33
CA ALA A 104 13.96 -3.33 -3.83
C ALA A 104 14.36 -1.91 -4.27
N ASP A 105 15.65 -1.56 -4.17
CA ASP A 105 16.15 -0.24 -4.56
C ASP A 105 15.97 0.05 -6.05
N GLN A 106 16.07 -0.97 -6.92
CA GLN A 106 15.84 -0.82 -8.35
C GLN A 106 14.36 -0.52 -8.65
N VAL A 107 13.44 -1.20 -7.97
CA VAL A 107 12.00 -0.93 -8.08
C VAL A 107 11.68 0.49 -7.62
N ILE A 108 12.24 0.91 -6.49
CA ILE A 108 12.09 2.27 -5.96
C ILE A 108 12.63 3.31 -6.95
N ALA A 109 13.79 3.07 -7.53
CA ALA A 109 14.39 3.98 -8.51
C ALA A 109 13.51 4.15 -9.77
N VAL A 110 12.95 3.07 -10.29
CA VAL A 110 12.00 3.13 -11.42
C VAL A 110 10.79 3.98 -11.05
N SER A 111 10.17 3.75 -9.88
CA SER A 111 9.01 4.54 -9.44
C SER A 111 9.32 6.03 -9.30
N LYS A 112 10.47 6.36 -8.70
CA LYS A 112 10.96 7.75 -8.57
C LYS A 112 11.16 8.43 -9.93
N GLY A 113 11.60 7.69 -10.94
CA GLY A 113 11.73 8.19 -12.32
C GLY A 113 10.41 8.69 -12.92
N PHE A 114 9.28 8.25 -12.39
CA PHE A 114 7.93 8.72 -12.74
C PHE A 114 7.32 9.69 -11.71
N ASN A 115 8.13 10.24 -10.80
CA ASN A 115 7.68 11.10 -9.70
C ASN A 115 6.61 10.44 -8.82
N VAL A 116 6.75 9.14 -8.57
CA VAL A 116 5.92 8.37 -7.65
C VAL A 116 6.79 7.86 -6.51
N GLU A 117 6.42 8.23 -5.30
CA GLU A 117 7.09 7.75 -4.11
C GLU A 117 6.92 6.24 -3.94
N ALA A 118 7.97 5.59 -3.54
CA ALA A 118 7.99 4.17 -3.21
C ALA A 118 8.96 3.90 -2.07
N GLN A 119 8.63 2.92 -1.25
CA GLN A 119 9.48 2.48 -0.14
C GLN A 119 9.28 0.99 0.14
N VAL A 120 10.23 0.37 0.80
CA VAL A 120 10.03 -0.96 1.38
C VAL A 120 9.06 -0.80 2.54
N MET A 121 7.85 -1.35 2.41
CA MET A 121 6.79 -1.21 3.41
C MET A 121 6.72 -2.37 4.40
N GLY A 122 7.46 -3.43 4.15
CA GLY A 122 7.44 -4.63 4.97
C GLY A 122 8.12 -5.80 4.31
N HIS A 123 7.86 -7.01 4.81
CA HIS A 123 8.50 -8.25 4.36
C HIS A 123 7.58 -9.46 4.53
N ILE A 124 8.00 -10.59 3.97
CA ILE A 124 7.33 -11.87 4.14
C ILE A 124 8.21 -12.81 4.95
N GLU A 125 7.61 -13.47 5.93
CA GLU A 125 8.21 -14.54 6.73
C GLU A 125 7.54 -15.88 6.44
N GLU A 126 8.24 -16.96 6.72
CA GLU A 126 7.63 -18.29 6.75
C GLU A 126 6.70 -18.42 7.97
N GLY A 127 5.51 -18.96 7.77
CA GLY A 127 4.53 -19.16 8.85
C GLY A 127 3.12 -19.31 8.31
N LYS A 128 2.17 -19.57 9.19
CA LYS A 128 0.76 -19.64 8.80
C LYS A 128 0.31 -18.34 8.13
N ARG A 129 -0.43 -18.45 7.00
CA ARG A 129 -0.95 -17.30 6.26
C ARG A 129 -1.64 -16.31 7.18
N SER A 130 -1.11 -15.12 7.23
CA SER A 130 -1.60 -14.01 8.05
C SER A 130 -1.01 -12.70 7.56
N LEU A 131 -1.64 -11.60 7.95
CA LEU A 131 -1.13 -10.26 7.74
C LEU A 131 -1.03 -9.55 9.09
N THR A 132 0.12 -8.96 9.36
CA THR A 132 0.30 -8.04 10.50
C THR A 132 0.63 -6.65 9.95
N ILE A 133 -0.15 -5.65 10.36
CA ILE A 133 0.09 -4.24 10.05
C ILE A 133 0.52 -3.56 11.33
N LYS A 134 1.68 -2.90 11.33
CA LYS A 134 2.15 -2.03 12.42
C LYS A 134 2.10 -0.59 11.94
N SER A 135 1.27 0.21 12.56
CA SER A 135 1.03 1.61 12.20
C SER A 135 1.16 2.51 13.42
N GLU A 136 1.10 3.82 13.20
CA GLU A 136 1.03 4.81 14.28
C GLU A 136 -0.23 4.65 15.18
N PHE A 137 -1.27 3.97 14.69
CA PHE A 137 -2.54 3.74 15.40
C PHE A 137 -2.60 2.38 16.09
N GLY A 138 -1.55 1.57 16.03
CA GLY A 138 -1.48 0.26 16.65
C GLY A 138 -1.02 -0.86 15.71
N ALA A 139 -1.03 -2.07 16.26
CA ALA A 139 -0.72 -3.30 15.53
C ALA A 139 -2.00 -4.12 15.31
N PHE A 140 -2.26 -4.49 14.06
CA PHE A 140 -3.47 -5.19 13.65
C PHE A 140 -3.09 -6.51 12.96
N SER A 141 -3.82 -7.57 13.29
CA SER A 141 -3.64 -8.90 12.67
C SER A 141 -4.91 -9.34 11.94
N TYR A 142 -4.72 -9.95 10.76
CA TYR A 142 -5.79 -10.44 9.88
C TYR A 142 -5.49 -11.85 9.41
#